data_604a9fd4141a585c18c8159e4afe99fa
#
_entry.id   604a9fd4141a585c18c8159e4afe99fa
#
_cell.length_a   1.000
_cell.length_b   1.000
_cell.length_c   1.000
_cell.angle_alpha   90.00
_cell.angle_beta   90.00
_cell.angle_gamma   90.00
#
_symmetry.space_group_name_H-M   'P 1'
#
loop_
_entity.id
_entity.type
_entity.pdbx_description
1 polymer ?
#
loop_
_entity_poly.entity_id
_entity_poly.type
_entity_poly.pdbx_seq_one_letter_code
_entity_poly.pdbx_strand_id
1 'polypeptide(L)'
;MASFWAGISRINWVPVPGFLGAALFILEGGPGEARIRPLQYWVWPALWIVLGGLSGLAANAGYAMVSGNPPEEFSSSFTSDLLWYRWLPNATFPIGILPGILLVSGPLLLALGMRTKELKRTLGKLRVAALGAMLLALFAGGAVVSMKIGGGGNLHNLDAYLVLLAAIASKVLLKKVAGIDQYRKPGPIGASPWLAGLILCVPVVWTLSSGASFSSRDVRAAEEALQTLRSAVSEAVHQGGDVLFMSERHLLTFHIVGDVPIIAEYEKTYLMEMAMSRNQAYLQRFYRDLLQRRFELVVAEPMRVVYYGSARSFGDEDDTWVRAISEPFLEQYEPALMLDEFGIWVYAPK
;
A
#
# COMPACT_ATOMS: atom_id res chain seq x y z
N MET A 1 -4.95 20.65 0.07
CA MET A 1 -5.27 19.84 -1.13
C MET A 1 -4.38 18.60 -1.26
N ALA A 2 -3.04 18.68 -1.42
CA ALA A 2 -2.19 17.49 -1.58
C ALA A 2 -2.34 16.46 -0.43
N SER A 3 -2.38 16.93 0.84
CA SER A 3 -2.56 16.05 2.00
C SER A 3 -3.94 15.38 2.04
N PHE A 4 -4.98 16.07 1.54
CA PHE A 4 -6.32 15.49 1.40
C PHE A 4 -6.29 14.31 0.40
N TRP A 5 -5.74 14.53 -0.80
CA TRP A 5 -5.60 13.47 -1.79
C TRP A 5 -4.73 12.31 -1.31
N ALA A 6 -3.64 12.60 -0.61
CA ALA A 6 -2.80 11.58 0.00
C ALA A 6 -3.58 10.72 1.00
N GLY A 7 -4.40 11.36 1.84
CA GLY A 7 -5.20 10.68 2.86
C GLY A 7 -6.26 9.72 2.29
N ILE A 8 -6.97 10.13 1.24
CA ILE A 8 -7.97 9.26 0.59
C ILE A 8 -7.36 8.20 -0.32
N SER A 9 -6.07 8.31 -0.67
CA SER A 9 -5.40 7.36 -1.55
C SER A 9 -4.85 6.16 -0.80
N ARG A 10 -3.96 6.40 0.17
CA ARG A 10 -3.25 5.37 0.92
C ARG A 10 -2.73 5.90 2.24
N ILE A 11 -2.76 5.09 3.29
CA ILE A 11 -2.31 5.47 4.62
C ILE A 11 -0.81 5.84 4.67
N ASN A 12 0.05 5.16 3.91
CA ASN A 12 1.48 5.42 3.84
C ASN A 12 1.83 6.75 3.15
N TRP A 13 0.89 7.35 2.40
CA TRP A 13 1.06 8.65 1.75
C TRP A 13 0.64 9.84 2.63
N VAL A 14 -0.08 9.61 3.72
CA VAL A 14 -0.55 10.66 4.64
C VAL A 14 0.54 11.65 5.05
N PRO A 15 1.75 11.24 5.48
CA PRO A 15 2.80 12.18 5.90
C PRO A 15 3.55 12.84 4.73
N VAL A 16 3.44 12.32 3.49
CA VAL A 16 4.32 12.69 2.38
C VAL A 16 4.25 14.16 2.00
N PRO A 17 3.08 14.81 1.82
CA PRO A 17 3.04 16.22 1.46
C PRO A 17 3.65 17.14 2.51
N GLY A 18 3.41 16.84 3.79
CA GLY A 18 4.04 17.58 4.90
C GLY A 18 5.56 17.41 4.94
N PHE A 19 6.04 16.19 4.77
CA PHE A 19 7.48 15.88 4.75
C PHE A 19 8.17 16.46 3.53
N LEU A 20 7.56 16.43 2.34
CA LEU A 20 8.10 17.07 1.14
C LEU A 20 8.21 18.58 1.33
N GLY A 21 7.16 19.23 1.81
CA GLY A 21 7.18 20.66 2.10
C GLY A 21 8.27 21.03 3.10
N ALA A 22 8.36 20.29 4.22
CA ALA A 22 9.37 20.49 5.24
C ALA A 22 10.80 20.24 4.71
N ALA A 23 11.00 19.18 3.93
CA ALA A 23 12.30 18.86 3.35
C ALA A 23 12.77 19.95 2.36
N LEU A 24 11.89 20.42 1.49
CA LEU A 24 12.19 21.49 0.55
C LEU A 24 12.54 22.78 1.29
N PHE A 25 11.77 23.16 2.31
CA PHE A 25 12.06 24.32 3.14
C PHE A 25 13.44 24.21 3.82
N ILE A 26 13.75 23.04 4.38
CA ILE A 26 15.05 22.78 5.02
C ILE A 26 16.20 22.86 4.01
N LEU A 27 15.99 22.46 2.76
CA LEU A 27 17.01 22.49 1.71
C LEU A 27 17.18 23.88 1.07
N GLU A 28 16.13 24.70 1.00
CA GLU A 28 16.13 25.99 0.29
C GLU A 28 16.61 27.18 1.12
N GLY A 29 16.55 27.14 2.45
CA GLY A 29 17.00 28.29 3.26
C GLY A 29 17.41 27.92 4.67
N GLY A 30 18.29 28.71 5.27
CA GLY A 30 18.69 28.60 6.66
C GLY A 30 18.14 29.74 7.54
N PRO A 31 18.18 29.59 8.89
CA PRO A 31 17.72 30.64 9.81
C PRO A 31 18.38 32.01 9.57
N GLY A 32 19.68 32.00 9.21
CA GLY A 32 20.43 33.22 8.93
C GLY A 32 20.01 33.93 7.64
N GLU A 33 19.64 33.17 6.59
CA GLU A 33 19.17 33.74 5.33
C GLU A 33 17.73 34.27 5.44
N ALA A 34 16.89 33.60 6.22
CA ALA A 34 15.51 34.00 6.44
C ALA A 34 15.37 35.14 7.46
N ARG A 35 16.46 35.60 8.11
CA ARG A 35 16.46 36.58 9.22
C ARG A 35 15.46 36.24 10.35
N ILE A 36 15.25 34.95 10.58
CA ILE A 36 14.29 34.42 11.55
C ILE A 36 15.08 33.83 12.73
N ARG A 37 14.52 33.94 13.94
CA ARG A 37 15.12 33.30 15.13
C ARG A 37 15.19 31.78 14.91
N PRO A 38 16.27 31.10 15.35
CA PRO A 38 16.46 29.66 15.12
C PRO A 38 15.27 28.80 15.54
N LEU A 39 14.61 29.13 16.64
CA LEU A 39 13.42 28.39 17.09
C LEU A 39 12.22 28.60 16.14
N GLN A 40 11.98 29.81 15.67
CA GLN A 40 10.90 30.14 14.73
C GLN A 40 11.10 29.46 13.38
N TYR A 41 12.36 29.26 12.95
CA TYR A 41 12.67 28.53 11.74
C TYR A 41 12.08 27.10 11.76
N TRP A 42 12.17 26.38 12.88
CA TRP A 42 11.67 25.02 13.01
C TRP A 42 10.15 24.93 13.15
N VAL A 43 9.50 26.02 13.51
CA VAL A 43 8.01 26.05 13.60
C VAL A 43 7.36 25.76 12.24
N TRP A 44 7.89 26.30 11.15
CA TRP A 44 7.28 26.14 9.83
C TRP A 44 7.30 24.70 9.31
N PRO A 45 8.47 24.02 9.25
CA PRO A 45 8.47 22.62 8.83
C PRO A 45 7.68 21.71 9.78
N ALA A 46 7.71 21.96 11.08
CA ALA A 46 6.90 21.23 12.05
C ALA A 46 5.40 21.45 11.80
N LEU A 47 4.97 22.69 11.54
CA LEU A 47 3.58 23.01 11.24
C LEU A 47 3.11 22.31 9.95
N TRP A 48 3.90 22.28 8.90
CA TRP A 48 3.56 21.57 7.66
C TRP A 48 3.43 20.06 7.86
N ILE A 49 4.33 19.47 8.66
CA ILE A 49 4.25 18.04 8.99
C ILE A 49 2.95 17.76 9.77
N VAL A 50 2.67 18.55 10.80
CA VAL A 50 1.49 18.35 11.66
C VAL A 50 0.19 18.62 10.88
N LEU A 51 0.07 19.78 10.24
CA LEU A 51 -1.16 20.12 9.50
C LEU A 51 -1.36 19.22 8.28
N GLY A 52 -0.27 18.84 7.59
CA GLY A 52 -0.32 17.90 6.49
C GLY A 52 -0.78 16.52 6.94
N GLY A 53 -0.22 16.02 8.03
CA GLY A 53 -0.59 14.75 8.63
C GLY A 53 -2.04 14.74 9.12
N LEU A 54 -2.43 15.74 9.92
CA LEU A 54 -3.82 15.86 10.42
C LEU A 54 -4.83 15.98 9.28
N SER A 55 -4.53 16.76 8.24
CA SER A 55 -5.38 16.89 7.06
C SER A 55 -5.53 15.57 6.30
N GLY A 56 -4.45 14.81 6.16
CA GLY A 56 -4.48 13.48 5.54
C GLY A 56 -5.27 12.47 6.36
N LEU A 57 -5.05 12.43 7.67
CA LEU A 57 -5.80 11.55 8.58
C LEU A 57 -7.29 11.89 8.61
N ALA A 58 -7.64 13.18 8.64
CA ALA A 58 -9.04 13.62 8.57
C ALA A 58 -9.70 13.22 7.24
N ALA A 59 -8.97 13.33 6.13
CA ALA A 59 -9.45 12.89 4.83
C ALA A 59 -9.65 11.36 4.77
N ASN A 60 -8.74 10.59 5.35
CA ASN A 60 -8.86 9.13 5.45
C ASN A 60 -10.08 8.73 6.30
N ALA A 61 -10.23 9.34 7.48
CA ALA A 61 -11.38 9.09 8.35
C ALA A 61 -12.71 9.49 7.68
N GLY A 62 -12.74 10.64 6.99
CA GLY A 62 -13.91 11.07 6.22
C GLY A 62 -14.25 10.10 5.09
N TYR A 63 -13.25 9.59 4.38
CA TYR A 63 -13.47 8.55 3.37
C TYR A 63 -14.03 7.26 3.98
N ALA A 64 -13.46 6.80 5.10
CA ALA A 64 -13.96 5.62 5.80
C ALA A 64 -15.45 5.75 6.16
N MET A 65 -15.87 6.92 6.66
CA MET A 65 -17.28 7.18 7.02
C MET A 65 -18.25 7.15 5.83
N VAL A 66 -17.79 7.55 4.63
CA VAL A 66 -18.64 7.62 3.42
C VAL A 66 -18.55 6.37 2.55
N SER A 67 -17.55 5.51 2.80
CA SER A 67 -17.31 4.32 1.98
C SER A 67 -18.32 3.20 2.18
N GLY A 68 -19.05 3.21 3.29
CA GLY A 68 -19.96 2.13 3.69
C GLY A 68 -19.25 0.89 4.26
N ASN A 69 -17.91 0.88 4.28
CA ASN A 69 -17.13 -0.21 4.89
C ASN A 69 -16.89 0.03 6.39
N PRO A 70 -16.70 -1.01 7.21
CA PRO A 70 -16.45 -0.86 8.62
C PRO A 70 -15.13 -0.10 8.87
N PRO A 71 -15.09 0.83 9.83
CA PRO A 71 -13.88 1.59 10.16
C PRO A 71 -12.68 0.72 10.53
N GLU A 72 -12.92 -0.47 11.05
CA GLU A 72 -11.91 -1.46 11.44
C GLU A 72 -11.06 -1.90 10.25
N GLU A 73 -11.62 -2.00 9.05
CA GLU A 73 -10.88 -2.35 7.83
C GLU A 73 -9.81 -1.29 7.49
N PHE A 74 -10.10 -0.01 7.72
CA PHE A 74 -9.13 1.08 7.48
C PHE A 74 -8.04 1.17 8.54
N SER A 75 -8.26 0.57 9.71
CA SER A 75 -7.29 0.54 10.83
C SER A 75 -6.54 -0.78 10.95
N SER A 76 -6.87 -1.79 10.16
CA SER A 76 -6.28 -3.14 10.20
C SER A 76 -4.76 -3.12 10.04
N SER A 77 -4.22 -2.18 9.24
CA SER A 77 -2.78 -1.97 9.08
C SER A 77 -2.04 -1.66 10.39
N PHE A 78 -2.74 -1.25 11.45
CA PHE A 78 -2.14 -0.96 12.75
C PHE A 78 -2.29 -2.13 13.74
N THR A 79 -3.22 -3.04 13.51
CA THR A 79 -3.61 -4.10 14.46
C THR A 79 -3.22 -5.50 14.00
N SER A 80 -3.04 -5.74 12.70
CA SER A 80 -2.68 -7.05 12.16
C SER A 80 -1.23 -7.46 12.45
N ASP A 81 -0.98 -8.76 12.51
CA ASP A 81 0.34 -9.33 12.75
C ASP A 81 1.35 -8.99 11.65
N LEU A 82 2.64 -8.98 12.02
CA LEU A 82 3.74 -8.71 11.10
C LEU A 82 4.30 -10.02 10.55
N LEU A 83 4.26 -10.17 9.24
CA LEU A 83 4.84 -11.30 8.52
C LEU A 83 6.35 -11.07 8.30
N TRP A 84 7.15 -11.29 9.35
CA TRP A 84 8.58 -11.00 9.39
C TRP A 84 9.41 -11.72 8.33
N TYR A 85 8.95 -12.89 7.84
CA TYR A 85 9.63 -13.63 6.79
C TYR A 85 9.80 -12.84 5.49
N ARG A 86 8.92 -11.85 5.25
CA ARG A 86 8.96 -10.99 4.05
C ARG A 86 10.18 -10.07 3.96
N TRP A 87 10.86 -9.81 5.10
CA TRP A 87 12.07 -8.97 5.11
C TRP A 87 13.20 -9.54 4.27
N LEU A 88 13.41 -10.84 4.34
CA LEU A 88 14.51 -11.56 3.71
C LEU A 88 14.01 -12.38 2.52
N PRO A 89 14.93 -12.85 1.63
CA PRO A 89 14.56 -13.72 0.52
C PRO A 89 13.77 -14.95 0.99
N ASN A 90 12.63 -15.18 0.33
CA ASN A 90 11.73 -16.29 0.61
C ASN A 90 10.93 -16.67 -0.64
N ALA A 91 10.09 -17.71 -0.56
CA ALA A 91 9.32 -18.20 -1.72
C ALA A 91 8.36 -17.16 -2.30
N THR A 92 7.77 -16.30 -1.44
CA THR A 92 6.84 -15.24 -1.88
C THR A 92 7.57 -14.03 -2.44
N PHE A 93 8.71 -13.66 -1.82
CA PHE A 93 9.52 -12.51 -2.19
C PHE A 93 10.97 -12.97 -2.44
N PRO A 94 11.31 -13.43 -3.66
CA PRO A 94 12.62 -14.04 -3.93
C PRO A 94 13.83 -13.16 -3.58
N ILE A 95 13.69 -11.85 -3.70
CA ILE A 95 14.74 -10.90 -3.29
C ILE A 95 14.58 -10.49 -1.81
N GLY A 96 13.37 -10.49 -1.28
CA GLY A 96 13.04 -9.91 0.02
C GLY A 96 12.88 -8.39 -0.02
N ILE A 97 12.11 -7.85 0.92
CA ILE A 97 11.83 -6.40 0.98
C ILE A 97 13.11 -5.60 1.27
N LEU A 98 13.89 -6.02 2.28
CA LEU A 98 15.09 -5.28 2.71
C LEU A 98 16.19 -5.27 1.64
N PRO A 99 16.61 -6.39 1.05
CA PRO A 99 17.58 -6.36 -0.03
C PRO A 99 17.04 -5.62 -1.26
N GLY A 100 15.76 -5.76 -1.58
CA GLY A 100 15.12 -5.07 -2.71
C GLY A 100 15.17 -3.55 -2.57
N ILE A 101 14.76 -3.02 -1.42
CA ILE A 101 14.78 -1.56 -1.20
C ILE A 101 16.22 -1.02 -1.14
N LEU A 102 17.16 -1.78 -0.55
CA LEU A 102 18.56 -1.39 -0.55
C LEU A 102 19.17 -1.38 -1.96
N LEU A 103 18.78 -2.32 -2.81
CA LEU A 103 19.20 -2.34 -4.22
C LEU A 103 18.68 -1.09 -4.95
N VAL A 104 17.39 -0.78 -4.84
CA VAL A 104 16.77 0.33 -5.56
C VAL A 104 17.20 1.70 -5.02
N SER A 105 17.23 1.88 -3.70
CA SER A 105 17.61 3.14 -3.06
C SER A 105 19.12 3.32 -2.83
N GLY A 106 19.87 2.23 -2.84
CA GLY A 106 21.31 2.21 -2.51
C GLY A 106 22.15 3.18 -3.31
N PRO A 107 22.02 3.28 -4.65
CA PRO A 107 22.76 4.25 -5.44
C PRO A 107 22.50 5.71 -5.01
N LEU A 108 21.26 6.07 -4.68
CA LEU A 108 20.90 7.41 -4.19
C LEU A 108 21.46 7.64 -2.78
N LEU A 109 21.34 6.65 -1.89
CA LEU A 109 21.89 6.72 -0.55
C LEU A 109 23.42 6.86 -0.58
N LEU A 110 24.10 6.13 -1.45
CA LEU A 110 25.54 6.22 -1.66
C LEU A 110 25.93 7.63 -2.12
N ALA A 111 25.22 8.15 -3.12
CA ALA A 111 25.45 9.51 -3.63
C ALA A 111 25.28 10.58 -2.56
N LEU A 112 24.25 10.49 -1.71
CA LEU A 112 24.05 11.36 -0.57
C LEU A 112 25.10 11.16 0.52
N GLY A 113 25.47 9.90 0.79
CA GLY A 113 26.51 9.54 1.76
C GLY A 113 27.86 10.19 1.43
N MET A 114 28.25 10.16 0.16
CA MET A 114 29.48 10.81 -0.33
C MET A 114 29.45 12.33 -0.12
N ARG A 115 28.28 12.94 -0.10
CA ARG A 115 28.07 14.38 0.11
C ARG A 115 27.78 14.78 1.56
N THR A 116 27.70 13.83 2.48
CA THR A 116 27.28 14.10 3.87
C THR A 116 28.17 15.14 4.58
N LYS A 117 29.47 15.12 4.33
CA LYS A 117 30.41 16.12 4.93
C LYS A 117 30.11 17.52 4.42
N GLU A 118 29.88 17.69 3.12
CA GLU A 118 29.51 18.94 2.48
C GLU A 118 28.16 19.43 2.99
N LEU A 119 27.14 18.54 3.02
CA LEU A 119 25.82 18.84 3.54
C LEU A 119 25.85 19.30 5.00
N LYS A 120 26.57 18.60 5.87
CA LYS A 120 26.71 19.00 7.28
C LYS A 120 27.39 20.38 7.45
N ARG A 121 28.34 20.72 6.56
CA ARG A 121 28.98 22.02 6.56
C ARG A 121 28.04 23.12 6.09
N THR A 122 27.22 22.87 5.07
CA THR A 122 26.35 23.89 4.45
C THR A 122 25.02 24.04 5.20
N LEU A 123 24.36 22.95 5.50
CA LEU A 123 23.05 22.95 6.15
C LEU A 123 23.12 22.92 7.68
N GLY A 124 24.26 22.49 8.23
CA GLY A 124 24.40 22.20 9.65
C GLY A 124 23.90 20.80 10.02
N LYS A 125 24.38 20.29 11.17
CA LYS A 125 24.11 18.93 11.63
C LYS A 125 22.62 18.68 11.88
N LEU A 126 21.91 19.64 12.45
CA LEU A 126 20.49 19.48 12.83
C LEU A 126 19.56 19.34 11.61
N ARG A 127 19.80 20.16 10.56
CA ARG A 127 18.99 20.08 9.31
C ARG A 127 19.22 18.74 8.59
N VAL A 128 20.47 18.27 8.52
CA VAL A 128 20.79 16.96 7.95
C VAL A 128 20.16 15.83 8.76
N ALA A 129 20.17 15.93 10.09
CA ALA A 129 19.51 14.96 10.97
C ALA A 129 17.99 14.95 10.78
N ALA A 130 17.36 16.10 10.62
CA ALA A 130 15.91 16.21 10.36
C ALA A 130 15.52 15.57 9.03
N LEU A 131 16.28 15.80 7.94
CA LEU A 131 16.07 15.12 6.66
C LEU A 131 16.22 13.60 6.79
N GLY A 132 17.23 13.14 7.51
CA GLY A 132 17.43 11.73 7.80
C GLY A 132 16.31 11.12 8.62
N ALA A 133 15.80 11.84 9.62
CA ALA A 133 14.69 11.38 10.45
C ALA A 133 13.38 11.23 9.65
N MET A 134 13.09 12.16 8.73
CA MET A 134 11.92 12.05 7.85
C MET A 134 12.04 10.85 6.91
N LEU A 135 13.21 10.62 6.32
CA LEU A 135 13.46 9.42 5.49
C LEU A 135 13.31 8.14 6.30
N LEU A 136 13.86 8.09 7.51
CA LEU A 136 13.76 6.93 8.38
C LEU A 136 12.30 6.65 8.80
N ALA A 137 11.52 7.69 9.09
CA ALA A 137 10.11 7.55 9.44
C ALA A 137 9.29 6.96 8.28
N LEU A 138 9.48 7.44 7.04
CA LEU A 138 8.79 6.89 5.87
C LEU A 138 9.28 5.48 5.53
N PHE A 139 10.58 5.21 5.68
CA PHE A 139 11.12 3.86 5.52
C PHE A 139 10.50 2.89 6.53
N ALA A 140 10.50 3.24 7.81
CA ALA A 140 9.94 2.38 8.86
C ALA A 140 8.43 2.16 8.67
N GLY A 141 7.66 3.21 8.35
CA GLY A 141 6.24 3.09 8.05
C GLY A 141 5.96 2.19 6.85
N GLY A 142 6.63 2.42 5.73
CA GLY A 142 6.50 1.60 4.52
C GLY A 142 6.92 0.15 4.74
N ALA A 143 7.98 -0.08 5.52
CA ALA A 143 8.46 -1.41 5.88
C ALA A 143 7.42 -2.16 6.73
N VAL A 144 6.81 -1.51 7.74
CA VAL A 144 5.74 -2.11 8.54
C VAL A 144 4.56 -2.49 7.65
N VAL A 145 4.08 -1.59 6.78
CA VAL A 145 2.95 -1.88 5.88
C VAL A 145 3.29 -3.03 4.92
N SER A 146 4.52 -3.10 4.42
CA SER A 146 4.95 -4.21 3.54
C SER A 146 4.95 -5.58 4.22
N MET A 147 5.06 -5.63 5.54
CA MET A 147 5.00 -6.87 6.32
C MET A 147 3.58 -7.26 6.73
N LYS A 148 2.57 -6.46 6.42
CA LYS A 148 1.16 -6.75 6.74
C LYS A 148 0.53 -7.64 5.67
N ILE A 149 -0.55 -8.32 6.04
CA ILE A 149 -1.43 -9.02 5.10
C ILE A 149 -1.96 -7.98 4.11
N GLY A 150 -2.06 -8.33 2.83
CA GLY A 150 -2.38 -7.35 1.79
C GLY A 150 -1.28 -6.36 1.43
N GLY A 151 -0.13 -6.36 2.16
CA GLY A 151 1.01 -5.47 1.91
C GLY A 151 1.72 -5.68 0.58
N GLY A 152 1.39 -6.73 -0.13
CA GLY A 152 1.90 -7.04 -1.48
C GLY A 152 3.36 -7.50 -1.51
N GLY A 153 3.73 -8.11 -2.63
CA GLY A 153 5.05 -8.73 -2.87
C GLY A 153 6.12 -7.82 -3.45
N ASN A 154 5.93 -6.52 -3.44
CA ASN A 154 6.84 -5.58 -4.07
C ASN A 154 7.16 -4.39 -3.16
N LEU A 155 7.92 -3.44 -3.67
CA LEU A 155 8.37 -2.27 -2.92
C LEU A 155 7.35 -1.11 -2.88
N HIS A 156 6.12 -1.29 -3.36
CA HIS A 156 5.15 -0.20 -3.54
C HIS A 156 4.72 0.50 -2.23
N ASN A 157 4.85 -0.17 -1.09
CA ASN A 157 4.58 0.48 0.20
C ASN A 157 5.74 1.37 0.68
N LEU A 158 6.90 1.28 0.02
CA LEU A 158 8.08 2.12 0.26
C LEU A 158 8.19 3.27 -0.76
N ASP A 159 7.20 3.45 -1.65
CA ASP A 159 7.17 4.53 -2.64
C ASP A 159 7.21 5.93 -2.00
N ALA A 160 6.54 6.14 -0.89
CA ALA A 160 6.61 7.37 -0.10
C ALA A 160 8.05 7.73 0.33
N TYR A 161 8.79 6.74 0.82
CA TYR A 161 10.21 6.86 1.14
C TYR A 161 11.06 7.17 -0.10
N LEU A 162 10.83 6.43 -1.20
CA LEU A 162 11.58 6.62 -2.45
C LEU A 162 11.35 8.00 -3.05
N VAL A 163 10.13 8.52 -3.02
CA VAL A 163 9.78 9.86 -3.51
C VAL A 163 10.51 10.95 -2.69
N LEU A 164 10.47 10.86 -1.36
CA LEU A 164 11.19 11.82 -0.53
C LEU A 164 12.71 11.74 -0.73
N LEU A 165 13.26 10.51 -0.80
CA LEU A 165 14.68 10.27 -1.08
C LEU A 165 15.09 10.87 -2.42
N ALA A 166 14.31 10.64 -3.48
CA ALA A 166 14.56 11.17 -4.81
C ALA A 166 14.51 12.70 -4.83
N ALA A 167 13.54 13.32 -4.14
CA ALA A 167 13.43 14.77 -4.02
C ALA A 167 14.65 15.39 -3.32
N ILE A 168 15.07 14.84 -2.18
CA ILE A 168 16.26 15.28 -1.46
C ILE A 168 17.52 15.08 -2.32
N ALA A 169 17.68 13.89 -2.90
CA ALA A 169 18.84 13.57 -3.71
C ALA A 169 18.95 14.46 -4.95
N SER A 170 17.83 14.72 -5.64
CA SER A 170 17.80 15.62 -6.81
C SER A 170 18.24 17.03 -6.45
N LYS A 171 17.73 17.60 -5.34
CA LYS A 171 18.15 18.94 -4.86
C LYS A 171 19.65 18.98 -4.53
N VAL A 172 20.16 17.94 -3.87
CA VAL A 172 21.58 17.85 -3.46
C VAL A 172 22.50 17.63 -4.66
N LEU A 173 22.16 16.70 -5.56
CA LEU A 173 22.99 16.34 -6.69
C LEU A 173 23.01 17.43 -7.78
N LEU A 174 21.88 18.11 -7.99
CA LEU A 174 21.77 19.25 -8.89
C LEU A 174 22.29 20.56 -8.28
N LYS A 175 22.83 20.49 -7.03
CA LYS A 175 23.35 21.63 -6.29
C LYS A 175 22.35 22.78 -6.11
N LYS A 176 21.06 22.45 -6.03
CA LYS A 176 19.97 23.40 -5.78
C LYS A 176 19.64 23.52 -4.28
N VAL A 177 20.68 23.50 -3.46
CA VAL A 177 20.59 23.69 -1.99
C VAL A 177 21.16 25.05 -1.68
N ALA A 178 20.46 25.85 -0.88
CA ALA A 178 20.92 27.16 -0.49
C ALA A 178 22.32 27.10 0.15
N GLY A 179 23.21 27.99 -0.28
CA GLY A 179 24.61 28.08 0.19
C GLY A 179 25.58 27.11 -0.49
N ILE A 180 25.15 26.25 -1.40
CA ILE A 180 26.06 25.34 -2.11
C ILE A 180 26.64 25.96 -3.39
N ASP A 181 26.06 27.01 -3.98
CA ASP A 181 26.65 27.53 -5.19
C ASP A 181 26.35 28.99 -5.59
N GLN A 182 27.19 29.90 -5.15
CA GLN A 182 27.41 31.09 -5.96
C GLN A 182 28.83 31.16 -6.58
N TYR A 183 29.74 30.24 -6.24
CA TYR A 183 31.14 30.38 -6.58
C TYR A 183 31.86 29.22 -7.25
N ARG A 184 31.14 28.12 -7.61
CA ARG A 184 31.80 27.00 -8.27
C ARG A 184 31.22 26.80 -9.68
N LYS A 185 32.10 26.87 -10.70
CA LYS A 185 31.76 26.54 -12.10
C LYS A 185 30.91 25.25 -12.13
N PRO A 186 29.89 25.18 -13.01
CA PRO A 186 29.11 23.96 -13.17
C PRO A 186 30.04 22.82 -13.60
N GLY A 187 30.52 22.07 -12.65
CA GLY A 187 31.19 20.80 -12.92
C GLY A 187 30.15 19.76 -13.26
N PRO A 188 30.53 18.69 -13.97
CA PRO A 188 29.62 17.58 -14.25
C PRO A 188 28.95 17.12 -12.96
N ILE A 189 27.70 16.64 -13.07
CA ILE A 189 26.94 16.05 -11.96
C ILE A 189 27.91 15.32 -11.06
N GLY A 190 28.09 15.82 -9.82
CA GLY A 190 29.22 15.42 -8.97
C GLY A 190 29.14 13.98 -8.45
N ALA A 191 28.42 13.13 -9.14
CA ALA A 191 28.45 11.68 -9.07
C ALA A 191 29.34 11.16 -10.20
N SER A 192 30.13 10.14 -9.92
CA SER A 192 30.83 9.40 -10.98
C SER A 192 29.85 8.94 -12.05
N PRO A 193 30.20 8.95 -13.36
CA PRO A 193 29.29 8.53 -14.44
C PRO A 193 28.65 7.16 -14.20
N TRP A 194 29.42 6.21 -13.63
CA TRP A 194 28.87 4.88 -13.29
C TRP A 194 27.79 4.96 -12.19
N LEU A 195 27.93 5.84 -11.19
CA LEU A 195 26.94 6.01 -10.14
C LEU A 195 25.67 6.68 -10.68
N ALA A 196 25.81 7.66 -11.59
CA ALA A 196 24.67 8.23 -12.30
C ALA A 196 23.96 7.16 -13.15
N GLY A 197 24.71 6.29 -13.81
CA GLY A 197 24.16 5.13 -14.52
C GLY A 197 23.37 4.20 -13.60
N LEU A 198 23.89 3.85 -12.43
CA LEU A 198 23.19 3.01 -11.45
C LEU A 198 21.92 3.67 -10.92
N ILE A 199 21.96 4.97 -10.61
CA ILE A 199 20.77 5.72 -10.14
C ILE A 199 19.62 5.66 -11.15
N LEU A 200 19.92 5.68 -12.43
CA LEU A 200 18.92 5.64 -13.51
C LEU A 200 18.55 4.20 -13.90
N CYS A 201 19.54 3.32 -14.10
CA CYS A 201 19.29 1.98 -14.63
C CYS A 201 18.66 1.02 -13.61
N VAL A 202 19.08 1.08 -12.35
CA VAL A 202 18.58 0.10 -11.35
C VAL A 202 17.07 0.19 -11.15
N PRO A 203 16.45 1.38 -10.91
CA PRO A 203 15.00 1.47 -10.79
C PRO A 203 14.26 1.09 -12.07
N VAL A 204 14.81 1.46 -13.24
CA VAL A 204 14.22 1.11 -14.54
C VAL A 204 14.22 -0.40 -14.76
N VAL A 205 15.38 -1.05 -14.59
CA VAL A 205 15.50 -2.51 -14.72
C VAL A 205 14.59 -3.21 -13.71
N TRP A 206 14.54 -2.73 -12.46
CA TRP A 206 13.63 -3.27 -11.43
C TRP A 206 12.17 -3.19 -11.89
N THR A 207 11.72 -2.01 -12.35
CA THR A 207 10.35 -1.82 -12.81
C THR A 207 10.01 -2.70 -14.00
N LEU A 208 10.91 -2.79 -14.97
CA LEU A 208 10.71 -3.63 -16.18
C LEU A 208 10.69 -5.13 -15.82
N SER A 209 11.53 -5.57 -14.90
CA SER A 209 11.57 -6.97 -14.45
C SER A 209 10.37 -7.38 -13.60
N SER A 210 9.78 -6.42 -12.90
CA SER A 210 8.63 -6.64 -11.99
C SER A 210 7.29 -6.32 -12.67
N GLY A 211 7.32 -5.72 -13.86
CA GLY A 211 6.12 -5.32 -14.60
C GLY A 211 5.43 -6.51 -15.24
N ALA A 212 4.09 -6.52 -15.19
CA ALA A 212 3.30 -7.44 -16.00
C ALA A 212 3.21 -6.93 -17.44
N SER A 213 3.12 -7.86 -18.39
CA SER A 213 2.82 -7.51 -19.79
C SER A 213 1.44 -6.86 -19.89
N PHE A 214 1.30 -5.87 -20.75
CA PHE A 214 -0.02 -5.35 -21.13
C PHE A 214 -0.79 -6.50 -21.79
N SER A 215 -1.82 -7.01 -21.12
CA SER A 215 -2.78 -7.92 -21.75
C SER A 215 -3.89 -7.09 -22.40
N SER A 216 -4.21 -7.36 -23.66
CA SER A 216 -5.45 -6.89 -24.25
C SER A 216 -6.60 -7.63 -23.54
N ARG A 217 -7.41 -6.90 -22.79
CA ARG A 217 -8.61 -7.49 -22.17
C ARG A 217 -9.70 -7.56 -23.23
N ASP A 218 -10.37 -8.69 -23.32
CA ASP A 218 -11.58 -8.81 -24.12
C ASP A 218 -12.73 -8.08 -23.39
N VAL A 219 -12.99 -6.84 -23.86
CA VAL A 219 -14.05 -5.99 -23.28
C VAL A 219 -15.42 -6.63 -23.44
N ARG A 220 -15.64 -7.36 -24.55
CA ARG A 220 -16.91 -8.01 -24.82
C ARG A 220 -17.16 -9.18 -23.85
N ALA A 221 -16.15 -10.03 -23.65
CA ALA A 221 -16.22 -11.10 -22.68
C ALA A 221 -16.46 -10.59 -21.26
N ALA A 222 -15.80 -9.45 -20.89
CA ALA A 222 -16.02 -8.80 -19.61
C ALA A 222 -17.45 -8.28 -19.45
N GLU A 223 -18.03 -7.71 -20.50
CA GLU A 223 -19.41 -7.20 -20.48
C GLU A 223 -20.44 -8.33 -20.38
N GLU A 224 -20.24 -9.44 -21.09
CA GLU A 224 -21.07 -10.64 -21.02
C GLU A 224 -21.00 -11.27 -19.61
N ALA A 225 -19.81 -11.39 -19.02
CA ALA A 225 -19.62 -11.88 -17.66
C ALA A 225 -20.30 -10.98 -16.62
N LEU A 226 -20.19 -9.67 -16.81
CA LEU A 226 -20.80 -8.69 -15.92
C LEU A 226 -22.34 -8.73 -16.01
N GLN A 227 -22.89 -8.90 -17.20
CA GLN A 227 -24.33 -9.05 -17.38
C GLN A 227 -24.86 -10.31 -16.70
N THR A 228 -24.12 -11.44 -16.81
CA THR A 228 -24.45 -12.70 -16.14
C THR A 228 -24.43 -12.53 -14.62
N LEU A 229 -23.40 -11.87 -14.09
CA LEU A 229 -23.30 -11.58 -12.66
C LEU A 229 -24.44 -10.67 -12.17
N ARG A 230 -24.78 -9.62 -12.93
CA ARG A 230 -25.91 -8.73 -12.62
C ARG A 230 -27.23 -9.50 -12.52
N SER A 231 -27.47 -10.41 -13.45
CA SER A 231 -28.70 -11.21 -13.47
C SER A 231 -28.79 -12.09 -12.22
N ALA A 232 -27.71 -12.80 -11.86
CA ALA A 232 -27.66 -13.63 -10.67
C ALA A 232 -27.86 -12.83 -9.37
N VAL A 233 -27.18 -11.69 -9.25
CA VAL A 233 -27.31 -10.79 -8.09
C VAL A 233 -28.72 -10.22 -7.99
N SER A 234 -29.29 -9.74 -9.11
CA SER A 234 -30.66 -9.21 -9.14
C SER A 234 -31.69 -10.25 -8.73
N GLU A 235 -31.54 -11.48 -9.17
CA GLU A 235 -32.44 -12.59 -8.81
C GLU A 235 -32.39 -12.86 -7.29
N ALA A 236 -31.19 -12.98 -6.70
CA ALA A 236 -31.03 -13.21 -5.28
C ALA A 236 -31.62 -12.06 -4.43
N VAL A 237 -31.44 -10.81 -4.85
CA VAL A 237 -32.02 -9.63 -4.18
C VAL A 237 -33.55 -9.62 -4.31
N HIS A 238 -34.11 -9.99 -5.47
CA HIS A 238 -35.57 -10.09 -5.66
C HIS A 238 -36.21 -11.18 -4.78
N GLN A 239 -35.48 -12.23 -4.46
CA GLN A 239 -35.91 -13.26 -3.52
C GLN A 239 -35.81 -12.81 -2.06
N GLY A 240 -35.28 -11.61 -1.80
CA GLY A 240 -35.13 -11.04 -0.47
C GLY A 240 -33.93 -11.59 0.30
N GLY A 241 -32.98 -12.23 -0.39
CA GLY A 241 -31.78 -12.80 0.21
C GLY A 241 -30.63 -11.79 0.34
N ASP A 242 -29.78 -11.99 1.34
CA ASP A 242 -28.54 -11.25 1.50
C ASP A 242 -27.51 -11.69 0.45
N VAL A 243 -26.87 -10.75 -0.23
CA VAL A 243 -25.79 -11.00 -1.20
C VAL A 243 -24.46 -10.53 -0.62
N LEU A 244 -23.54 -11.46 -0.36
CA LEU A 244 -22.22 -11.15 0.17
C LEU A 244 -21.19 -11.04 -0.95
N PHE A 245 -20.52 -9.91 -1.06
CA PHE A 245 -19.30 -9.75 -1.85
C PHE A 245 -18.06 -9.88 -0.95
N MET A 246 -17.42 -11.03 -0.95
CA MET A 246 -16.14 -11.22 -0.24
C MET A 246 -14.99 -10.57 -1.00
N SER A 247 -15.01 -10.62 -2.34
CA SER A 247 -14.11 -9.90 -3.25
C SER A 247 -14.92 -9.01 -4.20
N GLU A 248 -14.25 -8.26 -5.07
CA GLU A 248 -14.87 -7.43 -6.12
C GLU A 248 -15.86 -6.38 -5.60
N ARG A 249 -15.71 -5.91 -4.36
CA ARG A 249 -16.60 -4.91 -3.73
C ARG A 249 -16.70 -3.59 -4.50
N HIS A 250 -15.72 -3.29 -5.35
CA HIS A 250 -15.79 -2.14 -6.25
C HIS A 250 -17.00 -2.18 -7.19
N LEU A 251 -17.50 -3.38 -7.53
CA LEU A 251 -18.72 -3.54 -8.33
C LEU A 251 -19.96 -3.01 -7.60
N LEU A 252 -19.99 -3.09 -6.26
CA LEU A 252 -21.02 -2.48 -5.41
C LEU A 252 -20.81 -0.97 -5.28
N THR A 253 -19.57 -0.56 -4.94
CA THR A 253 -19.23 0.86 -4.71
C THR A 253 -19.55 1.75 -5.91
N PHE A 254 -19.37 1.23 -7.12
CA PHE A 254 -19.67 1.95 -8.37
C PHE A 254 -21.04 1.59 -8.96
N HIS A 255 -21.92 0.92 -8.21
CA HIS A 255 -23.27 0.51 -8.63
C HIS A 255 -23.30 -0.28 -9.96
N ILE A 256 -22.19 -0.99 -10.25
CA ILE A 256 -22.04 -1.72 -11.50
C ILE A 256 -22.99 -2.93 -11.57
N VAL A 257 -23.27 -3.56 -10.44
CA VAL A 257 -24.21 -4.69 -10.32
C VAL A 257 -25.59 -4.29 -9.77
N GLY A 258 -25.90 -2.99 -9.75
CA GLY A 258 -27.14 -2.45 -9.21
C GLY A 258 -27.00 -1.95 -7.76
N ASP A 259 -28.12 -1.54 -7.17
CA ASP A 259 -28.18 -1.03 -5.80
C ASP A 259 -28.30 -2.19 -4.80
N VAL A 260 -27.18 -2.88 -4.57
CA VAL A 260 -27.08 -3.97 -3.59
C VAL A 260 -26.43 -3.41 -2.32
N PRO A 261 -27.03 -3.60 -1.14
CA PRO A 261 -26.42 -3.19 0.12
C PRO A 261 -25.08 -3.86 0.34
N ILE A 262 -24.06 -3.08 0.72
CA ILE A 262 -22.77 -3.64 1.11
C ILE A 262 -22.95 -4.35 2.46
N ILE A 263 -22.70 -5.66 2.48
CA ILE A 263 -22.50 -6.42 3.71
C ILE A 263 -21.06 -6.17 4.14
N ALA A 264 -20.89 -5.38 5.18
CA ALA A 264 -19.60 -4.88 5.61
C ALA A 264 -18.67 -5.99 6.16
N GLU A 265 -19.25 -7.03 6.75
CA GLU A 265 -18.52 -8.18 7.27
C GLU A 265 -17.93 -9.03 6.13
N TYR A 266 -16.86 -9.77 6.45
CA TYR A 266 -16.29 -10.84 5.60
C TYR A 266 -15.68 -10.36 4.28
N GLU A 267 -15.12 -9.12 4.24
CA GLU A 267 -14.21 -8.72 3.17
C GLU A 267 -12.97 -9.62 3.19
N LYS A 268 -12.51 -10.03 2.00
CA LYS A 268 -11.46 -11.04 1.82
C LYS A 268 -10.19 -10.75 2.62
N THR A 269 -9.65 -9.54 2.52
CA THR A 269 -8.37 -9.20 3.18
C THR A 269 -8.53 -9.17 4.68
N TYR A 270 -9.61 -8.59 5.16
CA TYR A 270 -9.91 -8.53 6.60
C TYR A 270 -10.20 -9.92 7.17
N LEU A 271 -10.95 -10.74 6.44
CA LEU A 271 -11.21 -12.14 6.81
C LEU A 271 -9.91 -12.95 6.90
N MET A 272 -8.97 -12.74 5.96
CA MET A 272 -7.64 -13.33 6.01
C MET A 272 -6.84 -12.86 7.24
N GLU A 273 -6.89 -11.59 7.57
CA GLU A 273 -6.25 -11.05 8.78
C GLU A 273 -6.80 -11.70 10.05
N MET A 274 -8.11 -11.85 10.12
CA MET A 274 -8.77 -12.53 11.25
C MET A 274 -8.42 -14.01 11.33
N ALA A 275 -8.30 -14.68 10.20
CA ALA A 275 -7.88 -16.07 10.12
C ALA A 275 -6.41 -16.24 10.57
N MET A 276 -5.51 -15.43 10.06
CA MET A 276 -4.08 -15.46 10.41
C MET A 276 -3.84 -15.12 11.88
N SER A 277 -4.54 -14.14 12.43
CA SER A 277 -4.48 -13.78 13.84
C SER A 277 -5.24 -14.75 14.75
N ARG A 278 -5.89 -15.77 14.20
CA ARG A 278 -6.71 -16.76 14.93
C ARG A 278 -7.79 -16.12 15.78
N ASN A 279 -8.45 -15.08 15.29
CA ASN A 279 -9.52 -14.38 16.00
C ASN A 279 -10.78 -15.27 16.10
N GLN A 280 -10.84 -16.07 17.15
CA GLN A 280 -11.90 -17.05 17.34
C GLN A 280 -13.30 -16.41 17.43
N ALA A 281 -13.44 -15.26 18.06
CA ALA A 281 -14.72 -14.59 18.18
C ALA A 281 -15.29 -14.14 16.83
N TYR A 282 -14.41 -13.68 15.94
CA TYR A 282 -14.78 -13.29 14.57
C TYR A 282 -15.09 -14.53 13.70
N LEU A 283 -14.22 -15.52 13.72
CA LEU A 283 -14.39 -16.75 12.92
C LEU A 283 -15.64 -17.53 13.33
N GLN A 284 -15.98 -17.58 14.65
CA GLN A 284 -17.21 -18.23 15.10
C GLN A 284 -18.47 -17.51 14.61
N ARG A 285 -18.46 -16.17 14.47
CA ARG A 285 -19.55 -15.45 13.81
C ARG A 285 -19.69 -15.84 12.35
N PHE A 286 -18.57 -15.84 11.63
CA PHE A 286 -18.54 -16.29 10.23
C PHE A 286 -19.08 -17.70 10.06
N TYR A 287 -18.61 -18.66 10.85
CA TYR A 287 -19.10 -20.05 10.78
C TYR A 287 -20.58 -20.18 11.10
N ARG A 288 -21.08 -19.41 12.06
CA ARG A 288 -22.52 -19.39 12.38
C ARG A 288 -23.34 -18.86 11.21
N ASP A 289 -22.92 -17.78 10.59
CA ASP A 289 -23.62 -17.20 9.45
C ASP A 289 -23.63 -18.16 8.25
N LEU A 290 -22.54 -18.91 8.04
CA LEU A 290 -22.49 -19.98 7.04
C LEU A 290 -23.46 -21.13 7.36
N LEU A 291 -23.45 -21.62 8.60
CA LEU A 291 -24.35 -22.71 9.04
C LEU A 291 -25.82 -22.31 8.92
N GLN A 292 -26.16 -21.05 9.17
CA GLN A 292 -27.49 -20.50 9.01
C GLN A 292 -27.87 -20.21 7.57
N ARG A 293 -26.94 -20.41 6.61
CA ARG A 293 -27.11 -20.07 5.19
C ARG A 293 -27.60 -18.63 5.00
N ARG A 294 -27.03 -17.70 5.79
CA ARG A 294 -27.46 -16.30 5.82
C ARG A 294 -27.45 -15.64 4.44
N PHE A 295 -26.50 -16.03 3.59
CA PHE A 295 -26.32 -15.41 2.27
C PHE A 295 -26.97 -16.27 1.20
N GLU A 296 -27.89 -15.68 0.46
CA GLU A 296 -28.49 -16.32 -0.73
C GLU A 296 -27.47 -16.46 -1.85
N LEU A 297 -26.54 -15.51 -1.94
CA LEU A 297 -25.48 -15.50 -2.91
C LEU A 297 -24.18 -14.99 -2.31
N VAL A 298 -23.07 -15.64 -2.65
CA VAL A 298 -21.73 -15.17 -2.25
C VAL A 298 -20.86 -15.01 -3.50
N VAL A 299 -20.34 -13.80 -3.73
CA VAL A 299 -19.40 -13.50 -4.80
C VAL A 299 -17.99 -13.47 -4.22
N ALA A 300 -17.12 -14.36 -4.71
CA ALA A 300 -15.76 -14.51 -4.20
C ALA A 300 -14.81 -14.98 -5.31
N GLU A 301 -13.52 -14.98 -5.01
CA GLU A 301 -12.55 -15.73 -5.82
C GLU A 301 -12.79 -17.25 -5.66
N PRO A 302 -12.26 -18.10 -6.59
CA PRO A 302 -12.41 -19.54 -6.51
C PRO A 302 -11.98 -20.12 -5.15
N MET A 303 -12.92 -20.63 -4.38
CA MET A 303 -12.63 -21.36 -3.15
C MET A 303 -12.08 -22.75 -3.51
N ARG A 304 -10.88 -23.06 -3.04
CA ARG A 304 -10.21 -24.33 -3.32
C ARG A 304 -9.70 -24.94 -2.02
N VAL A 305 -9.72 -26.25 -1.92
CA VAL A 305 -9.14 -27.01 -0.82
C VAL A 305 -7.84 -27.63 -1.32
N VAL A 306 -6.79 -26.82 -1.34
CA VAL A 306 -5.45 -27.23 -1.74
C VAL A 306 -4.43 -26.67 -0.75
N TYR A 307 -3.70 -27.55 -0.08
CA TYR A 307 -2.62 -27.17 0.84
C TYR A 307 -1.29 -27.13 0.11
N TYR A 308 -0.58 -26.02 0.22
CA TYR A 308 0.70 -25.80 -0.48
C TYR A 308 1.92 -25.94 0.41
N GLY A 309 1.77 -25.68 1.72
CA GLY A 309 2.89 -25.63 2.67
C GLY A 309 3.76 -24.37 2.52
N SER A 310 4.50 -24.05 3.57
CA SER A 310 5.32 -22.82 3.67
C SER A 310 6.47 -22.72 2.65
N ALA A 311 6.80 -23.79 1.94
CA ALA A 311 7.81 -23.77 0.87
C ALA A 311 7.33 -23.09 -0.43
N ARG A 312 6.02 -22.86 -0.60
CA ARG A 312 5.44 -22.15 -1.74
C ARG A 312 5.19 -20.69 -1.43
N SER A 313 5.07 -19.92 -2.51
CA SER A 313 4.65 -18.51 -2.43
C SER A 313 3.28 -18.42 -1.75
N PHE A 314 3.16 -17.58 -0.73
CA PHE A 314 1.97 -17.41 0.12
C PHE A 314 1.46 -18.69 0.80
N GLY A 315 2.29 -19.74 0.92
CA GLY A 315 1.82 -21.05 1.38
C GLY A 315 1.21 -21.05 2.79
N ASP A 316 1.74 -20.27 3.73
CA ASP A 316 1.18 -20.17 5.09
C ASP A 316 -0.16 -19.43 5.09
N GLU A 317 -0.30 -18.38 4.27
CA GLU A 317 -1.55 -17.64 4.09
C GLU A 317 -2.59 -18.51 3.39
N ASP A 318 -2.21 -19.18 2.30
CA ASP A 318 -3.11 -20.05 1.53
C ASP A 318 -3.59 -21.22 2.39
N ASP A 319 -2.70 -21.90 3.12
CA ASP A 319 -3.06 -23.01 4.00
C ASP A 319 -3.97 -22.56 5.16
N THR A 320 -3.75 -21.35 5.66
CA THR A 320 -4.63 -20.76 6.69
C THR A 320 -6.00 -20.43 6.10
N TRP A 321 -6.05 -19.87 4.90
CA TRP A 321 -7.30 -19.60 4.18
C TRP A 321 -8.09 -20.88 3.92
N VAL A 322 -7.41 -21.91 3.43
CA VAL A 322 -8.06 -23.21 3.20
C VAL A 322 -8.73 -23.73 4.46
N ARG A 323 -7.96 -23.82 5.55
CA ARG A 323 -8.42 -24.39 6.82
C ARG A 323 -9.52 -23.59 7.50
N ALA A 324 -9.36 -22.26 7.52
CA ALA A 324 -10.24 -21.40 8.28
C ALA A 324 -11.44 -20.87 7.48
N ILE A 325 -11.33 -20.82 6.17
CA ILE A 325 -12.35 -20.18 5.31
C ILE A 325 -12.89 -21.15 4.26
N SER A 326 -12.05 -21.68 3.35
CA SER A 326 -12.53 -22.46 2.21
C SER A 326 -13.22 -23.76 2.61
N GLU A 327 -12.64 -24.54 3.53
CA GLU A 327 -13.26 -25.80 3.98
C GLU A 327 -14.61 -25.58 4.65
N PRO A 328 -14.74 -24.74 5.72
CA PRO A 328 -16.04 -24.50 6.34
C PRO A 328 -17.06 -23.85 5.39
N PHE A 329 -16.59 -23.00 4.46
CA PHE A 329 -17.45 -22.38 3.47
C PHE A 329 -18.02 -23.42 2.49
N LEU A 330 -17.17 -24.27 1.90
CA LEU A 330 -17.57 -25.28 0.92
C LEU A 330 -18.38 -26.43 1.54
N GLU A 331 -18.43 -26.56 2.85
CA GLU A 331 -19.38 -27.47 3.51
C GLU A 331 -20.84 -27.01 3.35
N GLN A 332 -21.07 -25.68 3.31
CA GLN A 332 -22.41 -25.09 3.32
C GLN A 332 -22.83 -24.49 1.98
N TYR A 333 -21.86 -24.14 1.12
CA TYR A 333 -22.07 -23.46 -0.15
C TYR A 333 -21.44 -24.24 -1.30
N GLU A 334 -22.02 -24.13 -2.48
CA GLU A 334 -21.49 -24.73 -3.72
C GLU A 334 -21.42 -23.70 -4.85
N PRO A 335 -20.50 -23.89 -5.83
CA PRO A 335 -20.44 -23.01 -6.99
C PRO A 335 -21.69 -23.09 -7.83
N ALA A 336 -22.40 -21.98 -8.01
CA ALA A 336 -23.56 -21.83 -8.88
C ALA A 336 -23.18 -21.24 -10.26
N LEU A 337 -22.16 -20.34 -10.28
CA LEU A 337 -21.67 -19.70 -11.50
C LEU A 337 -20.14 -19.53 -11.39
N MET A 338 -19.43 -19.89 -12.44
CA MET A 338 -17.98 -19.79 -12.52
C MET A 338 -17.57 -18.90 -13.70
N LEU A 339 -17.00 -17.74 -13.42
CA LEU A 339 -16.44 -16.80 -14.39
C LEU A 339 -14.91 -16.91 -14.35
N ASP A 340 -14.38 -18.06 -14.75
CA ASP A 340 -12.97 -18.44 -14.56
C ASP A 340 -11.99 -17.46 -15.20
N GLU A 341 -12.33 -16.91 -16.38
CA GLU A 341 -11.50 -15.92 -17.08
C GLU A 341 -11.26 -14.65 -16.23
N PHE A 342 -12.23 -14.33 -15.37
CA PHE A 342 -12.16 -13.15 -14.48
C PHE A 342 -11.79 -13.52 -13.04
N GLY A 343 -11.64 -14.81 -12.73
CA GLY A 343 -11.35 -15.27 -11.36
C GLY A 343 -12.50 -15.02 -10.38
N ILE A 344 -13.74 -14.92 -10.86
CA ILE A 344 -14.92 -14.65 -10.04
C ILE A 344 -15.80 -15.90 -10.04
N TRP A 345 -16.10 -16.40 -8.86
CA TRP A 345 -17.09 -17.46 -8.67
C TRP A 345 -18.24 -16.95 -7.82
N VAL A 346 -19.41 -17.43 -8.14
CA VAL A 346 -20.64 -17.14 -7.40
C VAL A 346 -21.11 -18.44 -6.77
N TYR A 347 -21.40 -18.39 -5.47
CA TYR A 347 -21.79 -19.55 -4.68
C TYR A 347 -23.20 -19.36 -4.15
N ALA A 348 -23.95 -20.45 -4.10
CA ALA A 348 -25.27 -20.53 -3.48
C ALA A 348 -25.26 -21.56 -2.33
N PRO A 349 -26.19 -21.48 -1.37
CA PRO A 349 -26.36 -22.48 -0.34
C PRO A 349 -26.66 -23.87 -0.93
N LYS A 350 -26.09 -24.93 -0.32
CA LYS A 350 -26.35 -26.31 -0.67
C LYS A 350 -27.77 -26.74 -0.29
#